data_b2622360f6b4627f07ea2c3bdeddf9ba
#
_entry.id   b2622360f6b4627f07ea2c3bdeddf9ba
#
_cell.length_a   1.000
_cell.length_b   1.000
_cell.length_c   1.000
_cell.angle_alpha   90.00
_cell.angle_beta   90.00
_cell.angle_gamma   90.00
#
_symmetry.space_group_name_H-M   'P 1'
#
loop_
_entity.id
_entity.type
_entity.pdbx_description
1 polymer ?
#
loop_
_entity_poly.entity_id
_entity_poly.type
_entity_poly.pdbx_seq_one_letter_code
_entity_poly.pdbx_strand_id
1 'polypeptide(L)'
;VQVPWQQQVSSQPGETTMCRFLLLTAPTPCDMRPFVVQFAQMCQHSTGLYGEGWQGDGWGVAWCDDHEGWQVQRSVAPIWTEIDAIQYLPPTHHLLVHARSASFAHHKGNIAYSQPYVCAPYAFVFNGFLKGVRLPRRVPGTIGAEKIWWLVQEQLAQGVPPQQALETVYTMLERSSRAIQACNMGLSDGHTYAFYNGNPHGQAYYQLYQVRQETLHMVCSEPFGLWEWQRY
;
A
#
# COMPACT_ATOMS: atom_id res chain seq x y z
N VAL A 1 18.22 18.56 -15.78
CA VAL A 1 18.75 18.51 -14.41
C VAL A 1 17.99 17.42 -13.67
N GLN A 2 18.66 16.29 -13.40
CA GLN A 2 18.09 15.18 -12.65
C GLN A 2 17.93 15.57 -11.18
N VAL A 3 16.72 15.44 -10.63
CA VAL A 3 16.44 15.72 -9.21
C VAL A 3 16.39 14.40 -8.46
N PRO A 4 17.26 14.15 -7.46
CA PRO A 4 17.18 12.95 -6.64
C PRO A 4 15.93 12.98 -5.75
N TRP A 5 15.24 11.84 -5.64
CA TRP A 5 14.02 11.70 -4.83
C TRP A 5 14.29 11.62 -3.34
N GLN A 6 15.53 11.25 -2.99
CA GLN A 6 15.92 11.10 -1.60
C GLN A 6 17.20 11.92 -1.36
N GLN A 7 17.16 12.79 -0.38
CA GLN A 7 18.39 13.35 0.19
C GLN A 7 19.18 12.21 0.85
N GLN A 8 20.49 12.28 0.73
CA GLN A 8 21.43 11.30 1.26
C GLN A 8 21.10 10.97 2.72
N VAL A 9 20.79 9.70 2.97
CA VAL A 9 20.72 9.16 4.31
C VAL A 9 22.08 8.62 4.64
N SER A 10 22.72 9.16 5.68
CA SER A 10 23.81 8.51 6.38
C SER A 10 23.32 7.14 6.83
N SER A 11 23.95 6.10 6.34
CA SER A 11 23.66 4.71 6.66
C SER A 11 23.93 4.43 8.14
N GLN A 12 22.89 4.54 8.96
CA GLN A 12 22.82 3.75 10.17
C GLN A 12 22.20 2.39 9.79
N PRO A 13 22.72 1.26 10.23
CA PRO A 13 22.06 -0.03 10.11
C PRO A 13 20.94 -0.06 11.16
N GLY A 14 19.77 0.43 10.82
CA GLY A 14 18.62 0.55 11.68
C GLY A 14 17.35 0.43 10.87
N GLU A 15 16.64 -0.66 11.09
CA GLU A 15 15.21 -0.81 10.89
C GLU A 15 14.69 -0.59 9.46
N THR A 16 14.82 -1.60 8.61
CA THR A 16 14.01 -1.70 7.40
C THR A 16 12.67 -2.37 7.71
N THR A 17 11.89 -1.77 8.59
CA THR A 17 10.47 -2.09 8.70
C THR A 17 9.76 -1.52 7.48
N MET A 18 8.86 -2.31 6.90
CA MET A 18 8.08 -1.91 5.72
C MET A 18 6.62 -1.82 6.09
N CYS A 19 5.89 -0.93 5.42
CA CYS A 19 4.44 -0.84 5.51
C CYS A 19 3.77 -2.20 5.24
N ARG A 20 2.51 -2.33 5.62
CA ARG A 20 1.63 -3.43 5.23
C ARG A 20 0.39 -2.89 4.55
N PHE A 21 -0.14 -3.64 3.59
CA PHE A 21 -1.43 -3.33 3.01
C PHE A 21 -2.28 -4.59 2.80
N LEU A 22 -3.57 -4.35 2.69
CA LEU A 22 -4.60 -5.33 2.40
C LEU A 22 -5.55 -4.73 1.37
N LEU A 23 -5.87 -5.51 0.31
CA LEU A 23 -6.97 -5.26 -0.60
C LEU A 23 -8.02 -6.35 -0.38
N LEU A 24 -9.28 -5.96 -0.33
CA LEU A 24 -10.43 -6.84 -0.19
C LEU A 24 -11.43 -6.51 -1.28
N THR A 25 -11.96 -7.55 -1.92
CA THR A 25 -13.11 -7.41 -2.82
C THR A 25 -14.10 -8.55 -2.63
N ALA A 26 -15.37 -8.24 -2.78
CA ALA A 26 -16.48 -9.18 -2.75
C ALA A 26 -17.47 -8.85 -3.87
N PRO A 27 -18.21 -9.84 -4.43
CA PRO A 27 -19.17 -9.60 -5.50
C PRO A 27 -20.37 -8.76 -5.05
N THR A 28 -20.65 -8.71 -3.75
CA THR A 28 -21.70 -7.91 -3.13
C THR A 28 -21.19 -7.27 -1.85
N PRO A 29 -21.74 -6.11 -1.42
CA PRO A 29 -21.34 -5.49 -0.18
C PRO A 29 -21.45 -6.46 1.01
N CYS A 30 -20.38 -6.58 1.77
CA CYS A 30 -20.34 -7.43 2.95
C CYS A 30 -19.57 -6.73 4.09
N ASP A 31 -19.69 -7.28 5.30
CA ASP A 31 -18.94 -6.79 6.46
C ASP A 31 -17.47 -7.19 6.36
N MET A 32 -16.61 -6.23 6.04
CA MET A 32 -15.16 -6.43 5.94
C MET A 32 -14.41 -6.10 7.23
N ARG A 33 -15.07 -5.60 8.27
CA ARG A 33 -14.44 -5.24 9.56
C ARG A 33 -13.64 -6.36 10.21
N PRO A 34 -14.11 -7.64 10.24
CA PRO A 34 -13.33 -8.72 10.83
C PRO A 34 -11.98 -8.95 10.19
N PHE A 35 -11.85 -8.73 8.87
CA PHE A 35 -10.58 -8.86 8.15
C PHE A 35 -9.64 -7.70 8.49
N VAL A 36 -10.16 -6.48 8.61
CA VAL A 36 -9.37 -5.30 9.00
C VAL A 36 -8.85 -5.44 10.42
N VAL A 37 -9.66 -5.99 11.35
CA VAL A 37 -9.23 -6.27 12.74
C VAL A 37 -8.11 -7.30 12.76
N GLN A 38 -8.23 -8.41 12.03
CA GLN A 38 -7.16 -9.42 11.94
C GLN A 38 -5.89 -8.85 11.29
N PHE A 39 -6.03 -8.03 10.26
CA PHE A 39 -4.91 -7.32 9.66
C PHE A 39 -4.23 -6.37 10.65
N ALA A 40 -5.00 -5.63 11.46
CA ALA A 40 -4.45 -4.74 12.49
C ALA A 40 -3.66 -5.52 13.55
N GLN A 41 -4.15 -6.68 13.99
CA GLN A 41 -3.43 -7.57 14.92
C GLN A 41 -2.13 -8.10 14.30
N MET A 42 -2.15 -8.51 13.03
CA MET A 42 -0.94 -8.90 12.31
C MET A 42 0.07 -7.75 12.26
N CYS A 43 -0.35 -6.51 11.97
CA CYS A 43 0.53 -5.36 11.92
C CYS A 43 1.24 -5.07 13.25
N GLN A 44 0.61 -5.36 14.38
CA GLN A 44 1.23 -5.23 15.71
C GLN A 44 2.38 -6.23 15.90
N HIS A 45 2.27 -7.41 15.31
CA HIS A 45 3.22 -8.53 15.47
C HIS A 45 3.93 -8.89 14.16
N SER A 46 3.91 -7.98 13.18
CA SER A 46 4.51 -8.20 11.87
C SER A 46 6.00 -8.51 11.99
N THR A 47 6.45 -9.51 11.26
CA THR A 47 7.84 -9.91 11.22
C THR A 47 8.67 -8.89 10.44
N GLY A 48 9.67 -8.31 11.06
CA GLY A 48 10.65 -7.46 10.39
C GLY A 48 11.64 -8.26 9.55
N LEU A 49 12.33 -7.61 8.63
CA LEU A 49 13.35 -8.27 7.79
C LEU A 49 14.55 -8.76 8.62
N TYR A 50 14.87 -8.05 9.70
CA TYR A 50 16.01 -8.32 10.59
C TYR A 50 15.61 -8.37 12.07
N GLY A 51 14.41 -8.84 12.37
CA GLY A 51 13.88 -8.92 13.74
C GLY A 51 12.39 -8.59 13.77
N GLU A 52 11.87 -8.32 14.95
CA GLU A 52 10.48 -7.89 15.13
C GLU A 52 10.31 -6.46 14.57
N GLY A 53 9.36 -6.31 13.68
CA GLY A 53 8.96 -5.02 13.12
C GLY A 53 7.48 -4.79 13.39
N TRP A 54 7.08 -3.53 13.46
CA TRP A 54 5.69 -3.14 13.61
C TRP A 54 5.37 -1.93 12.72
N GLN A 55 4.13 -1.81 12.25
CA GLN A 55 3.69 -0.74 11.36
C GLN A 55 2.85 0.26 12.13
N GLY A 56 3.49 0.96 13.08
CA GLY A 56 2.84 1.82 14.08
C GLY A 56 2.89 3.32 13.79
N ASP A 57 3.31 3.75 12.59
CA ASP A 57 3.47 5.19 12.26
C ASP A 57 2.26 5.78 11.52
N GLY A 58 1.09 5.16 11.68
CA GLY A 58 -0.17 5.57 11.11
C GLY A 58 -0.84 4.47 10.27
N TRP A 59 -2.09 4.70 9.92
CA TRP A 59 -2.88 3.81 9.09
C TRP A 59 -3.90 4.58 8.26
N GLY A 60 -4.54 3.88 7.34
CA GLY A 60 -5.74 4.34 6.69
C GLY A 60 -6.49 3.19 6.05
N VAL A 61 -7.77 3.43 5.85
CA VAL A 61 -8.70 2.57 5.14
C VAL A 61 -9.47 3.39 4.13
N ALA A 62 -9.62 2.86 2.93
CA ALA A 62 -10.53 3.39 1.92
C ALA A 62 -11.54 2.31 1.56
N TRP A 63 -12.79 2.68 1.47
CA TRP A 63 -13.89 1.81 1.03
C TRP A 63 -14.69 2.47 -0.07
N CYS A 64 -15.24 1.68 -0.97
CA CYS A 64 -16.07 2.18 -2.04
C CYS A 64 -17.54 2.16 -1.61
N ASP A 65 -18.16 3.32 -1.60
CA ASP A 65 -19.60 3.49 -1.46
C ASP A 65 -20.23 3.55 -2.86
N ASP A 66 -21.37 2.90 -3.04
CA ASP A 66 -22.06 2.79 -4.35
C ASP A 66 -22.60 4.15 -4.86
N HIS A 67 -22.80 5.11 -3.97
CA HIS A 67 -23.36 6.44 -4.30
C HIS A 67 -22.33 7.54 -4.24
N GLU A 68 -21.45 7.50 -3.23
CA GLU A 68 -20.50 8.57 -2.94
C GLU A 68 -19.09 8.27 -3.47
N GLY A 69 -18.85 7.05 -3.97
CA GLY A 69 -17.54 6.59 -4.42
C GLY A 69 -16.57 6.34 -3.26
N TRP A 70 -15.29 6.56 -3.47
CA TRP A 70 -14.28 6.27 -2.46
C TRP A 70 -14.37 7.21 -1.25
N GLN A 71 -14.59 6.62 -0.10
CA GLN A 71 -14.45 7.24 1.21
C GLN A 71 -13.11 6.82 1.82
N VAL A 72 -12.52 7.67 2.66
CA VAL A 72 -11.22 7.37 3.27
C VAL A 72 -11.15 7.89 4.71
N GLN A 73 -10.67 7.04 5.60
CA GLN A 73 -10.30 7.39 6.96
C GLN A 73 -8.81 7.13 7.17
N ARG A 74 -8.13 8.05 7.88
CA ARG A 74 -6.70 7.94 8.18
C ARG A 74 -6.40 8.37 9.60
N SER A 75 -5.31 7.83 10.15
CA SER A 75 -4.78 8.23 11.45
C SER A 75 -3.25 8.18 11.44
N VAL A 76 -2.64 8.83 12.40
CA VAL A 76 -1.19 8.75 12.70
C VAL A 76 -0.88 7.80 13.85
N ALA A 77 -1.90 7.26 14.51
CA ALA A 77 -1.77 6.25 15.54
C ALA A 77 -1.58 4.85 14.95
N PRO A 78 -1.08 3.88 15.70
CA PRO A 78 -1.07 2.48 15.27
C PRO A 78 -2.49 1.93 15.06
N ILE A 79 -2.72 1.19 13.97
CA ILE A 79 -4.06 0.67 13.62
C ILE A 79 -4.67 -0.19 14.75
N TRP A 80 -3.87 -0.99 15.46
CA TRP A 80 -4.34 -1.87 16.53
C TRP A 80 -4.76 -1.12 17.80
N THR A 81 -4.45 0.16 17.95
CA THR A 81 -4.89 1.00 19.06
C THR A 81 -6.21 1.71 18.79
N GLU A 82 -6.71 1.66 17.56
CA GLU A 82 -7.92 2.34 17.11
C GLU A 82 -8.95 1.38 16.48
N ILE A 83 -9.02 0.15 17.01
CA ILE A 83 -9.98 -0.88 16.55
C ILE A 83 -11.43 -0.39 16.61
N ASP A 84 -11.77 0.45 17.57
CA ASP A 84 -13.10 1.04 17.69
C ASP A 84 -13.46 1.91 16.47
N ALA A 85 -12.48 2.58 15.86
CA ALA A 85 -12.71 3.34 14.65
C ALA A 85 -13.09 2.45 13.45
N ILE A 86 -12.56 1.21 13.40
CA ILE A 86 -12.86 0.22 12.36
C ILE A 86 -14.31 -0.26 12.45
N GLN A 87 -14.93 -0.25 13.63
CA GLN A 87 -16.32 -0.70 13.84
C GLN A 87 -17.34 0.15 13.08
N TYR A 88 -16.99 1.37 12.69
CA TYR A 88 -17.87 2.26 11.94
C TYR A 88 -17.78 2.09 10.43
N LEU A 89 -16.93 1.20 9.91
CA LEU A 89 -16.90 0.89 8.49
C LEU A 89 -18.21 0.27 8.04
N PRO A 90 -18.85 0.80 6.98
CA PRO A 90 -20.07 0.21 6.42
C PRO A 90 -19.73 -1.08 5.67
N PRO A 91 -20.73 -1.95 5.41
CA PRO A 91 -20.60 -3.01 4.43
C PRO A 91 -20.18 -2.42 3.08
N THR A 92 -19.21 -3.06 2.43
CA THR A 92 -18.68 -2.61 1.14
C THR A 92 -18.25 -3.81 0.30
N HIS A 93 -18.08 -3.61 -1.00
CA HIS A 93 -17.55 -4.63 -1.89
C HIS A 93 -16.09 -4.38 -2.31
N HIS A 94 -15.54 -3.18 -2.06
CA HIS A 94 -14.11 -2.87 -2.27
C HIS A 94 -13.54 -2.11 -1.09
N LEU A 95 -12.42 -2.60 -0.56
CA LEU A 95 -11.74 -1.98 0.58
C LEU A 95 -10.23 -2.12 0.43
N LEU A 96 -9.51 -1.03 0.70
CA LEU A 96 -8.05 -0.98 0.79
C LEU A 96 -7.64 -0.53 2.18
N VAL A 97 -6.68 -1.22 2.80
CA VAL A 97 -6.10 -0.85 4.11
C VAL A 97 -4.60 -0.73 3.97
N HIS A 98 -4.03 0.22 4.69
CA HIS A 98 -2.59 0.40 4.78
C HIS A 98 -2.18 0.71 6.21
N ALA A 99 -1.19 -0.01 6.73
CA ALA A 99 -0.52 0.27 7.99
C ALA A 99 0.92 0.72 7.70
N ARG A 100 1.27 1.87 8.24
CA ARG A 100 2.47 2.60 7.88
C ARG A 100 3.63 2.30 8.80
N SER A 101 4.80 2.10 8.20
CA SER A 101 6.09 2.23 8.82
C SER A 101 6.87 3.35 8.10
N ALA A 102 7.20 4.43 8.81
CA ALA A 102 7.86 5.57 8.22
C ALA A 102 9.36 5.29 8.04
N SER A 103 9.85 5.33 6.81
CA SER A 103 11.27 5.15 6.49
C SER A 103 12.18 6.22 7.09
N PHE A 104 11.63 7.36 7.51
CA PHE A 104 12.38 8.49 8.09
C PHE A 104 11.62 9.07 9.28
N ALA A 105 12.35 9.30 10.38
CA ALA A 105 11.76 9.84 11.62
C ALA A 105 11.01 11.16 11.43
N HIS A 106 11.53 12.07 10.58
CA HIS A 106 10.89 13.36 10.29
C HIS A 106 9.61 13.27 9.45
N HIS A 107 9.27 12.08 8.94
CA HIS A 107 8.00 11.83 8.27
C HIS A 107 6.93 11.23 9.20
N LYS A 108 7.25 10.95 10.46
CA LYS A 108 6.26 10.47 11.46
C LYS A 108 5.27 11.59 11.79
N GLY A 109 4.06 11.21 12.19
CA GLY A 109 3.02 12.14 12.65
C GLY A 109 2.37 13.00 11.56
N ASN A 110 2.69 12.80 10.28
CA ASN A 110 2.02 13.51 9.19
C ASN A 110 0.97 12.61 8.52
N ILE A 111 -0.30 12.94 8.76
CA ILE A 111 -1.46 12.18 8.27
C ILE A 111 -1.54 12.15 6.73
N ALA A 112 -1.03 13.17 6.04
CA ALA A 112 -1.01 13.21 4.58
C ALA A 112 -0.19 12.05 3.96
N TYR A 113 0.74 11.49 4.73
CA TYR A 113 1.55 10.36 4.29
C TYR A 113 0.93 8.99 4.59
N SER A 114 -0.20 8.95 5.31
CA SER A 114 -0.96 7.72 5.52
C SER A 114 -1.78 7.40 4.27
N GLN A 115 -1.62 6.19 3.77
CA GLN A 115 -2.39 5.67 2.63
C GLN A 115 -3.64 4.93 3.14
N PRO A 116 -4.63 4.60 2.28
CA PRO A 116 -4.66 4.73 0.81
C PRO A 116 -4.75 6.16 0.31
N TYR A 117 -4.16 6.42 -0.86
CA TYR A 117 -4.39 7.66 -1.61
C TYR A 117 -5.62 7.51 -2.51
N VAL A 118 -6.48 8.52 -2.50
CA VAL A 118 -7.72 8.54 -3.29
C VAL A 118 -7.68 9.69 -4.27
N CYS A 119 -7.98 9.40 -5.52
CA CYS A 119 -8.27 10.35 -6.58
C CYS A 119 -9.30 9.70 -7.51
N ALA A 120 -10.55 10.13 -7.41
CA ALA A 120 -11.66 9.48 -8.10
C ALA A 120 -11.37 9.24 -9.60
N PRO A 121 -11.71 8.06 -10.12
CA PRO A 121 -12.43 6.97 -9.46
C PRO A 121 -11.53 5.97 -8.71
N TYR A 122 -10.26 6.27 -8.45
CA TYR A 122 -9.25 5.33 -7.99
C TYR A 122 -8.85 5.51 -6.52
N ALA A 123 -8.57 4.38 -5.86
CA ALA A 123 -7.84 4.31 -4.59
C ALA A 123 -6.56 3.48 -4.76
N PHE A 124 -5.47 3.90 -4.12
CA PHE A 124 -4.12 3.34 -4.33
C PHE A 124 -3.38 3.10 -3.01
N VAL A 125 -2.66 1.98 -2.94
CA VAL A 125 -1.72 1.64 -1.87
C VAL A 125 -0.37 1.24 -2.43
N PHE A 126 0.69 1.56 -1.69
CA PHE A 126 2.06 1.23 -2.03
C PHE A 126 2.80 0.72 -0.80
N ASN A 127 3.55 -0.38 -0.96
CA ASN A 127 4.49 -0.89 0.01
C ASN A 127 5.81 -1.20 -0.70
N GLY A 128 6.85 -0.42 -0.42
CA GLY A 128 8.12 -0.61 -1.10
C GLY A 128 9.22 0.32 -0.62
N PHE A 129 10.44 0.00 -1.06
CA PHE A 129 11.62 0.81 -0.80
C PHE A 129 12.53 0.84 -2.03
N LEU A 130 12.69 2.03 -2.58
CA LEU A 130 13.50 2.32 -3.76
C LEU A 130 14.64 3.24 -3.36
N LYS A 131 15.85 2.94 -3.82
CA LYS A 131 17.06 3.73 -3.54
C LYS A 131 17.55 4.46 -4.78
N GLY A 132 17.86 5.75 -4.62
CA GLY A 132 18.51 6.55 -5.65
C GLY A 132 17.71 6.69 -6.93
N VAL A 133 16.40 6.89 -6.83
CA VAL A 133 15.51 7.13 -7.97
C VAL A 133 15.85 8.47 -8.63
N ARG A 134 16.11 8.44 -9.94
CA ARG A 134 16.44 9.61 -10.75
C ARG A 134 15.55 9.63 -11.99
N LEU A 135 14.47 10.38 -11.93
CA LEU A 135 13.60 10.60 -13.09
C LEU A 135 14.12 11.80 -13.92
N PRO A 136 13.87 11.79 -15.25
CA PRO A 136 14.31 12.88 -16.14
C PRO A 136 13.58 14.20 -15.89
N ARG A 137 12.49 14.17 -15.10
CA ARG A 137 11.68 15.33 -14.74
C ARG A 137 11.28 15.31 -13.26
N ARG A 138 10.92 16.48 -12.76
CA ARG A 138 10.33 16.59 -11.43
C ARG A 138 8.93 15.96 -11.40
N VAL A 139 8.66 15.17 -10.38
CA VAL A 139 7.34 14.56 -10.11
C VAL A 139 6.80 15.15 -8.81
N PRO A 140 5.54 15.59 -8.76
CA PRO A 140 4.90 16.08 -7.55
C PRO A 140 4.89 15.06 -6.42
N GLY A 141 4.85 15.57 -5.19
CA GLY A 141 4.85 14.76 -3.96
C GLY A 141 6.11 15.00 -3.11
N THR A 142 5.98 14.79 -1.82
CA THR A 142 7.06 14.94 -0.83
C THR A 142 7.77 13.61 -0.60
N ILE A 143 6.99 12.54 -0.39
CA ILE A 143 7.52 11.18 -0.17
C ILE A 143 7.43 10.32 -1.43
N GLY A 144 8.17 9.21 -1.44
CA GLY A 144 8.22 8.29 -2.59
C GLY A 144 6.84 7.74 -3.00
N ALA A 145 6.01 7.38 -2.03
CA ALA A 145 4.68 6.85 -2.30
C ALA A 145 3.76 7.84 -3.02
N GLU A 146 3.79 9.13 -2.65
CA GLU A 146 3.03 10.19 -3.34
C GLU A 146 3.50 10.34 -4.80
N LYS A 147 4.81 10.29 -5.03
CA LYS A 147 5.38 10.40 -6.37
C LYS A 147 5.03 9.20 -7.25
N ILE A 148 5.04 7.99 -6.68
CA ILE A 148 4.61 6.79 -7.40
C ILE A 148 3.12 6.89 -7.74
N TRP A 149 2.29 7.32 -6.78
CA TRP A 149 0.87 7.55 -7.04
C TRP A 149 0.65 8.57 -8.17
N TRP A 150 1.39 9.66 -8.17
CA TRP A 150 1.32 10.63 -9.27
C TRP A 150 1.65 10.00 -10.64
N LEU A 151 2.70 9.20 -10.72
CA LEU A 151 3.07 8.49 -11.97
C LEU A 151 1.97 7.53 -12.43
N VAL A 152 1.33 6.83 -11.50
CA VAL A 152 0.21 5.94 -11.82
C VAL A 152 -0.98 6.75 -12.36
N GLN A 153 -1.33 7.88 -11.71
CA GLN A 153 -2.40 8.75 -12.19
C GLN A 153 -2.15 9.29 -13.60
N GLU A 154 -0.91 9.63 -13.95
CA GLU A 154 -0.57 10.06 -15.31
C GLU A 154 -0.83 8.98 -16.36
N GLN A 155 -0.56 7.71 -16.05
CA GLN A 155 -0.87 6.60 -16.96
C GLN A 155 -2.39 6.41 -17.11
N LEU A 156 -3.11 6.44 -15.98
CA LEU A 156 -4.57 6.31 -15.97
C LEU A 156 -5.25 7.46 -16.73
N ALA A 157 -4.77 8.69 -16.59
CA ALA A 157 -5.26 9.86 -17.32
C ALA A 157 -5.04 9.77 -18.85
N GLN A 158 -4.08 8.96 -19.30
CA GLN A 158 -3.84 8.65 -20.70
C GLN A 158 -4.70 7.46 -21.21
N GLY A 159 -5.59 6.92 -20.36
CA GLY A 159 -6.44 5.78 -20.69
C GLY A 159 -5.74 4.43 -20.62
N VAL A 160 -4.55 4.35 -20.01
CA VAL A 160 -3.86 3.07 -19.82
C VAL A 160 -4.64 2.24 -18.80
N PRO A 161 -4.94 0.96 -19.09
CA PRO A 161 -5.64 0.09 -18.14
C PRO A 161 -4.90 -0.03 -16.79
N PRO A 162 -5.61 -0.16 -15.66
CA PRO A 162 -5.02 -0.17 -14.30
C PRO A 162 -3.84 -1.10 -14.12
N GLN A 163 -3.94 -2.36 -14.54
CA GLN A 163 -2.83 -3.32 -14.44
C GLN A 163 -1.61 -2.88 -15.25
N GLN A 164 -1.81 -2.45 -16.48
CA GLN A 164 -0.74 -1.96 -17.36
C GLN A 164 -0.11 -0.66 -16.84
N ALA A 165 -0.90 0.20 -16.18
CA ALA A 165 -0.39 1.42 -15.55
C ALA A 165 0.62 1.09 -14.43
N LEU A 166 0.31 0.12 -13.57
CA LEU A 166 1.23 -0.35 -12.52
C LEU A 166 2.51 -0.94 -13.12
N GLU A 167 2.40 -1.77 -14.13
CA GLU A 167 3.55 -2.39 -14.83
C GLU A 167 4.45 -1.35 -15.51
N THR A 168 3.83 -0.36 -16.17
CA THR A 168 4.54 0.73 -16.83
C THR A 168 5.31 1.57 -15.82
N VAL A 169 4.67 1.93 -14.70
CA VAL A 169 5.31 2.70 -13.63
C VAL A 169 6.44 1.89 -12.98
N TYR A 170 6.25 0.59 -12.72
CA TYR A 170 7.32 -0.26 -12.22
C TYR A 170 8.53 -0.27 -13.17
N THR A 171 8.32 -0.50 -14.46
CA THR A 171 9.38 -0.53 -15.47
C THR A 171 10.14 0.81 -15.56
N MET A 172 9.42 1.93 -15.45
CA MET A 172 10.03 3.26 -15.38
C MET A 172 10.91 3.42 -14.13
N LEU A 173 10.40 3.00 -12.97
CA LEU A 173 11.13 3.08 -11.70
C LEU A 173 12.35 2.15 -11.69
N GLU A 174 12.24 0.95 -12.26
CA GLU A 174 13.35 0.00 -12.37
C GLU A 174 14.52 0.60 -13.15
N ARG A 175 14.26 1.23 -14.28
CA ARG A 175 15.27 1.89 -15.11
C ARG A 175 15.85 3.16 -14.47
N SER A 176 15.11 3.77 -13.56
CA SER A 176 15.44 5.06 -12.95
C SER A 176 16.00 4.94 -11.53
N SER A 177 16.02 3.75 -10.94
CA SER A 177 16.47 3.51 -9.57
C SER A 177 17.83 2.84 -9.54
N ARG A 178 18.65 3.22 -8.55
CA ARG A 178 19.91 2.50 -8.28
C ARG A 178 19.63 1.08 -7.74
N ALA A 179 18.59 0.92 -6.94
CA ALA A 179 18.13 -0.37 -6.44
C ALA A 179 16.65 -0.30 -6.05
N ILE A 180 15.94 -1.39 -6.27
CA ILE A 180 14.58 -1.63 -5.77
C ILE A 180 14.66 -2.82 -4.82
N GLN A 181 14.31 -2.62 -3.55
CA GLN A 181 14.13 -3.71 -2.60
C GLN A 181 12.72 -4.30 -2.73
N ALA A 182 11.72 -3.43 -2.81
CA ALA A 182 10.35 -3.78 -3.13
C ALA A 182 9.61 -2.59 -3.75
N CYS A 183 8.60 -2.88 -4.58
CA CYS A 183 7.71 -1.90 -5.20
C CYS A 183 6.32 -2.55 -5.39
N ASN A 184 5.70 -2.92 -4.29
CA ASN A 184 4.37 -3.54 -4.30
C ASN A 184 3.31 -2.46 -4.37
N MET A 185 2.39 -2.57 -5.30
CA MET A 185 1.35 -1.60 -5.57
C MET A 185 -0.01 -2.27 -5.63
N GLY A 186 -1.04 -1.58 -5.12
CA GLY A 186 -2.43 -1.99 -5.25
C GLY A 186 -3.30 -0.82 -5.66
N LEU A 187 -4.24 -1.05 -6.55
CA LEU A 187 -5.11 -0.06 -7.16
C LEU A 187 -6.51 -0.62 -7.34
N SER A 188 -7.55 0.15 -7.04
CA SER A 188 -8.93 -0.19 -7.36
C SER A 188 -9.70 1.02 -7.86
N ASP A 189 -10.62 0.79 -8.80
CA ASP A 189 -11.59 1.77 -9.31
C ASP A 189 -12.99 1.62 -8.68
N GLY A 190 -13.12 0.76 -7.65
CA GLY A 190 -14.39 0.45 -7.00
C GLY A 190 -15.18 -0.67 -7.67
N HIS A 191 -14.75 -1.17 -8.83
CA HIS A 191 -15.37 -2.29 -9.57
C HIS A 191 -14.37 -3.42 -9.77
N THR A 192 -13.14 -3.06 -10.11
CA THR A 192 -12.04 -3.98 -10.31
C THR A 192 -10.83 -3.53 -9.48
N TYR A 193 -9.87 -4.41 -9.33
CA TYR A 193 -8.58 -4.03 -8.75
C TYR A 193 -7.44 -4.61 -9.57
N ALA A 194 -6.33 -3.91 -9.51
CA ALA A 194 -5.05 -4.32 -10.06
C ALA A 194 -4.00 -4.31 -8.96
N PHE A 195 -3.01 -5.18 -9.04
CA PHE A 195 -1.88 -5.15 -8.13
C PHE A 195 -0.61 -5.65 -8.81
N TYR A 196 0.53 -5.18 -8.31
CA TYR A 196 1.84 -5.50 -8.82
C TYR A 196 2.77 -5.94 -7.68
N ASN A 197 3.36 -7.13 -7.81
CA ASN A 197 4.35 -7.66 -6.87
C ASN A 197 5.76 -7.29 -7.35
N GLY A 198 6.22 -6.11 -7.00
CA GLY A 198 7.57 -5.63 -7.32
C GLY A 198 8.61 -6.14 -6.33
N ASN A 199 8.89 -7.45 -6.36
CA ASN A 199 9.86 -8.13 -5.51
C ASN A 199 11.00 -8.75 -6.35
N PRO A 200 11.92 -7.92 -6.88
CA PRO A 200 12.92 -8.36 -7.86
C PRO A 200 13.92 -9.39 -7.32
N HIS A 201 14.05 -9.50 -6.00
CA HIS A 201 14.99 -10.41 -5.36
C HIS A 201 14.30 -11.66 -4.77
N GLY A 202 12.99 -11.83 -4.96
CA GLY A 202 12.23 -12.97 -4.46
C GLY A 202 12.24 -13.14 -2.93
N GLN A 203 12.46 -12.05 -2.18
CA GLN A 203 12.53 -12.10 -0.72
C GLN A 203 11.14 -12.35 -0.13
N ALA A 204 11.03 -13.33 0.76
CA ALA A 204 9.74 -13.69 1.39
C ALA A 204 9.06 -12.52 2.10
N TYR A 205 9.84 -11.62 2.69
CA TYR A 205 9.36 -10.42 3.39
C TYR A 205 8.59 -9.45 2.49
N TYR A 206 8.90 -9.41 1.19
CA TYR A 206 8.28 -8.52 0.21
C TYR A 206 7.26 -9.22 -0.68
N GLN A 207 7.00 -10.50 -0.42
CA GLN A 207 6.07 -11.29 -1.19
C GLN A 207 4.64 -10.81 -0.98
N LEU A 208 3.84 -10.76 -2.04
CA LEU A 208 2.39 -10.63 -1.94
C LEU A 208 1.74 -12.02 -1.84
N TYR A 209 0.65 -12.06 -1.11
CA TYR A 209 -0.15 -13.25 -0.89
C TYR A 209 -1.60 -12.97 -1.23
N GLN A 210 -2.31 -14.00 -1.67
CA GLN A 210 -3.71 -13.91 -2.01
C GLN A 210 -4.52 -15.08 -1.46
N VAL A 211 -5.80 -14.81 -1.21
CA VAL A 211 -6.85 -15.81 -0.98
C VAL A 211 -7.96 -15.52 -1.97
N ARG A 212 -8.40 -16.56 -2.70
CA ARG A 212 -9.56 -16.48 -3.60
C ARG A 212 -10.60 -17.48 -3.17
N GLN A 213 -11.79 -16.97 -2.87
CA GLN A 213 -13.00 -17.74 -2.60
C GLN A 213 -14.12 -17.18 -3.49
N GLU A 214 -15.23 -17.91 -3.62
CA GLU A 214 -16.38 -17.46 -4.43
C GLU A 214 -16.92 -16.09 -3.99
N THR A 215 -16.90 -15.83 -2.68
CA THR A 215 -17.48 -14.63 -2.07
C THR A 215 -16.48 -13.57 -1.66
N LEU A 216 -15.17 -13.84 -1.78
CA LEU A 216 -14.14 -12.92 -1.30
C LEU A 216 -12.81 -13.14 -2.03
N HIS A 217 -12.18 -12.06 -2.42
CA HIS A 217 -10.77 -12.08 -2.82
C HIS A 217 -9.98 -11.11 -1.94
N MET A 218 -8.86 -11.59 -1.39
CA MET A 218 -7.93 -10.82 -0.57
C MET A 218 -6.55 -10.84 -1.19
N VAL A 219 -5.86 -9.69 -1.18
CA VAL A 219 -4.42 -9.59 -1.48
C VAL A 219 -3.75 -8.83 -0.34
N CYS A 220 -2.70 -9.38 0.25
CA CYS A 220 -1.99 -8.72 1.34
C CYS A 220 -0.46 -8.86 1.21
N SER A 221 0.24 -8.00 1.91
CA SER A 221 1.71 -8.00 1.98
C SER A 221 2.28 -8.84 3.13
N GLU A 222 1.43 -9.42 3.99
CA GLU A 222 1.80 -10.42 5.00
C GLU A 222 0.55 -11.24 5.38
N PRO A 223 0.62 -12.58 5.38
CA PRO A 223 -0.49 -13.43 5.78
C PRO A 223 -0.95 -13.19 7.20
N PHE A 224 -2.25 -13.30 7.43
CA PHE A 224 -2.87 -13.21 8.75
C PHE A 224 -4.05 -14.18 8.87
N GLY A 225 -4.50 -14.46 10.10
CA GLY A 225 -5.59 -15.39 10.36
C GLY A 225 -5.31 -16.82 9.88
N LEU A 226 -6.36 -17.63 9.75
CA LEU A 226 -6.30 -19.04 9.36
C LEU A 226 -6.74 -19.26 7.90
N TRP A 227 -6.38 -18.34 7.00
CA TRP A 227 -6.72 -18.41 5.58
C TRP A 227 -5.68 -19.22 4.80
N GLU A 228 -6.11 -19.88 3.73
CA GLU A 228 -5.22 -20.59 2.81
C GLU A 228 -4.51 -19.61 1.86
N TRP A 229 -3.54 -18.91 2.38
CA TRP A 229 -2.76 -17.93 1.63
C TRP A 229 -1.89 -18.59 0.58
N GLN A 230 -2.01 -18.14 -0.66
CA GLN A 230 -1.15 -18.52 -1.78
C GLN A 230 -0.20 -17.37 -2.10
N ARG A 231 1.04 -17.68 -2.44
CA ARG A 231 1.98 -16.66 -2.98
C ARG A 231 1.50 -16.22 -4.35
N TYR A 232 1.60 -14.94 -4.58
CA TYR A 232 1.30 -14.35 -5.89
C TYR A 232 2.55 -14.37 -6.77
#